data_5270c7327f883792df56f8c894332203
#
_entry.id   5270c7327f883792df56f8c894332203
#
_cell.length_a   1.000
_cell.length_b   1.000
_cell.length_c   1.000
_cell.angle_alpha   90.00
_cell.angle_beta   90.00
_cell.angle_gamma   90.00
#
_symmetry.space_group_name_H-M   'P 1'
#
loop_
_entity.id
_entity.type
_entity.pdbx_description
1 polymer ?
#
loop_
_entity_poly.entity_id
_entity_poly.type
_entity_poly.pdbx_seq_one_letter_code
_entity_poly.pdbx_strand_id
1 'polypeptide(L)'
;MAAAAEAAAAPPPGEVKRTEGDEWCDSGLGSLGEGQLGPFPASPGPASPGPALGSVGAAEGAQEAGEAPAAVGGDPTAWLRHVLGFLTEDGDTALHLAVIHEHEAFLDSILQYTGGTEYLDLQNDLGQTALHIAVILGLSGFVRKLRAAGAGLCLQERGGHTALHLACREGRRGCARHLLGTPPAPPARHQEEARAQLDSVNYDGYTPLHVAVLRKDLEMVELLLSAGADLNKAEPSCGRRPLHLAVEAQSPEVAECLLRAGADPAARMYVGYTPLYSARHRPHPRLPQLLRRFGAQDXPGDSDDSPDEGEGDNSDEEYDDIVINSGRCVD
;
A
#
# COMPACT_ATOMS: atom_id res chain seq x y z
N MET A 1 -10.73 -41.70 -5.40
CA MET A 1 -11.32 -40.92 -4.29
C MET A 1 -11.13 -39.44 -4.63
N ALA A 2 -12.17 -38.82 -5.17
CA ALA A 2 -12.15 -37.42 -5.55
C ALA A 2 -12.76 -36.63 -4.40
N ALA A 3 -11.96 -35.74 -3.81
CA ALA A 3 -12.46 -34.82 -2.81
C ALA A 3 -13.19 -33.69 -3.54
N ALA A 4 -14.48 -33.60 -3.33
CA ALA A 4 -15.27 -32.50 -3.87
C ALA A 4 -14.94 -31.22 -3.10
N ALA A 5 -14.39 -30.26 -3.80
CA ALA A 5 -14.22 -28.93 -3.24
C ALA A 5 -15.59 -28.24 -3.17
N GLU A 6 -16.06 -27.98 -1.97
CA GLU A 6 -17.28 -27.22 -1.76
C GLU A 6 -17.03 -25.77 -2.16
N ALA A 7 -17.65 -25.36 -3.23
CA ALA A 7 -17.63 -23.97 -3.64
C ALA A 7 -18.53 -23.18 -2.68
N ALA A 8 -17.92 -22.30 -1.91
CA ALA A 8 -18.67 -21.41 -1.03
C ALA A 8 -19.52 -20.47 -1.91
N ALA A 9 -20.82 -20.45 -1.65
CA ALA A 9 -21.74 -19.62 -2.40
C ALA A 9 -21.44 -18.13 -2.15
N ALA A 10 -21.38 -17.36 -3.23
CA ALA A 10 -21.17 -15.92 -3.16
C ALA A 10 -22.35 -15.27 -2.42
N PRO A 11 -22.11 -14.27 -1.58
CA PRO A 11 -23.20 -13.58 -0.90
C PRO A 11 -24.08 -12.82 -1.90
N PRO A 12 -25.37 -12.64 -1.60
CA PRO A 12 -26.28 -11.97 -2.54
C PRO A 12 -25.89 -10.51 -2.78
N PRO A 13 -26.16 -9.98 -3.98
CA PRO A 13 -25.87 -8.60 -4.27
C PRO A 13 -26.74 -7.66 -3.42
N GLY A 14 -26.12 -6.81 -2.68
CA GLY A 14 -26.82 -5.85 -1.82
C GLY A 14 -26.19 -5.63 -0.46
N GLU A 15 -25.38 -6.56 -0.02
CA GLU A 15 -24.63 -6.36 1.21
C GLU A 15 -23.19 -6.05 0.85
N VAL A 16 -22.94 -4.82 0.48
CA VAL A 16 -21.59 -4.32 0.55
C VAL A 16 -21.34 -4.14 2.04
N LYS A 17 -20.78 -5.16 2.64
CA LYS A 17 -20.20 -4.96 3.95
C LYS A 17 -19.29 -3.76 3.80
N ARG A 18 -19.51 -2.75 4.57
CA ARG A 18 -18.53 -1.70 4.78
C ARG A 18 -17.32 -2.39 5.38
N THR A 19 -16.58 -3.01 4.52
CA THR A 19 -15.34 -3.61 4.96
C THR A 19 -14.33 -2.50 5.01
N GLU A 20 -14.05 -2.08 6.26
CA GLU A 20 -12.63 -2.00 6.48
C GLU A 20 -11.97 -0.69 6.08
N GLY A 21 -12.73 0.39 5.97
CA GLY A 21 -12.11 1.71 5.97
C GLY A 21 -11.48 2.04 7.32
N ASP A 22 -12.00 1.44 8.37
CA ASP A 22 -11.57 1.78 9.72
C ASP A 22 -10.53 0.83 10.31
N GLU A 23 -10.40 -0.39 9.77
CA GLU A 23 -9.39 -1.32 10.25
C GLU A 23 -7.99 -1.04 9.71
N TRP A 24 -7.89 -0.20 8.70
CA TRP A 24 -6.59 0.14 8.15
C TRP A 24 -5.80 1.15 8.99
N CYS A 25 -6.42 1.68 10.03
CA CYS A 25 -5.79 2.71 10.84
C CYS A 25 -4.83 2.16 11.89
N ASP A 26 -4.86 0.84 12.13
CA ASP A 26 -3.94 0.27 13.10
C ASP A 26 -2.67 -0.21 12.41
N SER A 27 -1.84 0.73 12.06
CA SER A 27 -0.59 0.45 11.36
C SER A 27 0.56 0.11 12.31
N GLY A 28 0.26 -0.24 13.52
CA GLY A 28 1.25 -0.72 14.46
C GLY A 28 2.21 0.34 15.02
N LEU A 29 2.00 1.59 14.63
CA LEU A 29 2.83 2.66 15.18
C LEU A 29 2.35 3.12 16.55
N GLY A 30 1.18 2.66 16.98
CA GLY A 30 0.58 3.07 18.23
C GLY A 30 1.12 2.41 19.48
N SER A 31 1.98 1.43 19.35
CA SER A 31 2.49 0.71 20.52
C SER A 31 3.88 1.14 20.97
N LEU A 32 4.44 2.16 20.33
CA LEU A 32 5.72 2.70 20.78
C LEU A 32 5.45 3.67 21.93
N GLY A 33 5.34 3.13 23.11
CA GLY A 33 5.19 3.93 24.31
C GLY A 33 6.37 4.86 24.50
N GLU A 34 6.05 6.10 24.84
CA GLU A 34 7.00 7.18 25.04
C GLU A 34 7.89 6.98 26.27
N GLY A 35 8.46 5.81 26.48
CA GLY A 35 9.15 5.64 27.74
C GLY A 35 10.39 4.77 27.75
N GLN A 36 10.72 4.16 26.65
CA GLN A 36 11.74 3.11 26.74
C GLN A 36 12.95 3.26 25.83
N LEU A 37 13.09 4.43 25.21
CA LEU A 37 14.26 4.63 24.39
C LEU A 37 15.27 5.51 25.12
N GLY A 38 16.29 4.89 25.63
CA GLY A 38 17.44 5.61 26.10
C GLY A 38 18.06 6.45 24.97
N PRO A 39 18.87 7.42 25.32
CA PRO A 39 19.43 8.30 24.27
C PRO A 39 20.22 7.51 23.25
N PHE A 40 19.95 7.79 21.98
CA PHE A 40 20.72 7.21 20.90
C PHE A 40 22.20 7.51 21.09
N PRO A 41 23.06 6.56 20.79
CA PRO A 41 24.48 6.92 20.74
C PRO A 41 24.66 8.01 19.68
N ALA A 42 25.30 9.08 20.08
CA ALA A 42 25.49 10.22 19.17
C ALA A 42 26.21 9.74 17.91
N SER A 43 25.63 10.05 16.76
CA SER A 43 26.28 9.76 15.49
C SER A 43 27.65 10.43 15.49
N PRO A 44 28.69 9.70 15.12
CA PRO A 44 29.94 10.42 14.83
C PRO A 44 29.66 11.32 13.64
N GLY A 45 29.75 12.59 13.87
CA GLY A 45 29.55 13.59 12.79
C GLY A 45 30.52 13.32 11.65
N PRO A 46 30.20 13.79 10.45
CA PRO A 46 31.14 13.67 9.35
C PRO A 46 32.46 14.32 9.76
N ALA A 47 33.55 13.64 9.47
CA ALA A 47 34.86 14.14 9.79
C ALA A 47 35.02 15.54 9.19
N SER A 48 35.08 16.54 10.05
CA SER A 48 35.26 17.91 9.62
C SER A 48 36.61 18.04 8.92
N PRO A 49 36.68 18.73 7.82
CA PRO A 49 37.99 19.08 7.27
C PRO A 49 38.74 19.86 8.34
N GLY A 50 39.98 19.51 8.53
CA GLY A 50 40.84 20.00 9.59
C GLY A 50 40.85 21.53 9.71
N PRO A 51 41.15 22.03 10.88
CA PRO A 51 41.01 23.45 11.18
C PRO A 51 42.00 24.32 10.44
N ALA A 52 41.51 25.38 9.92
CA ALA A 52 42.33 26.46 9.45
C ALA A 52 43.01 27.11 10.67
N LEU A 53 44.31 27.35 10.53
CA LEU A 53 45.15 27.99 11.52
C LEU A 53 44.57 29.38 11.92
N GLY A 54 44.37 29.57 13.21
CA GLY A 54 43.97 30.87 13.72
C GLY A 54 44.11 31.06 15.21
N SER A 55 45.22 31.59 15.57
CA SER A 55 45.53 32.49 16.70
C SER A 55 45.32 32.06 18.15
N VAL A 56 46.36 32.24 18.82
CA VAL A 56 46.80 32.13 20.19
C VAL A 56 45.87 32.85 21.18
N GLY A 57 45.54 32.20 22.27
CA GLY A 57 45.00 32.82 23.44
C GLY A 57 45.30 31.98 24.66
N ALA A 58 46.25 32.43 25.46
CA ALA A 58 46.66 31.71 26.67
C ALA A 58 45.61 31.85 27.79
N ALA A 59 45.33 30.76 28.47
CA ALA A 59 44.79 30.81 29.82
C ALA A 59 45.18 29.54 30.56
N GLU A 60 45.91 29.72 31.60
CA GLU A 60 46.39 28.71 32.53
C GLU A 60 45.22 28.14 33.33
N GLY A 61 45.20 26.85 33.48
CA GLY A 61 44.25 26.17 34.32
C GLY A 61 44.48 24.67 34.25
N ALA A 62 45.52 24.22 34.96
CA ALA A 62 45.85 22.82 35.02
C ALA A 62 44.81 22.09 35.87
N GLN A 63 44.06 21.22 35.26
CA GLN A 63 43.43 20.12 35.97
C GLN A 63 43.60 18.87 35.10
N GLU A 64 44.07 17.85 35.78
CA GLU A 64 44.40 16.56 35.18
C GLU A 64 43.18 16.01 34.44
N ALA A 65 43.17 16.19 33.17
CA ALA A 65 42.27 15.44 32.31
C ALA A 65 42.82 14.03 32.24
N GLY A 66 42.05 13.08 32.72
CA GLY A 66 42.37 11.69 32.54
C GLY A 66 42.65 11.44 31.07
N GLU A 67 43.73 10.75 30.83
CA GLU A 67 44.14 10.38 29.48
C GLU A 67 42.98 9.82 28.68
N ALA A 68 42.58 10.58 27.66
CA ALA A 68 41.78 10.00 26.63
C ALA A 68 42.56 8.80 26.10
N PRO A 69 41.94 7.63 26.02
CA PRO A 69 42.64 6.47 25.50
C PRO A 69 43.14 6.82 24.11
N ALA A 70 44.47 6.73 23.97
CA ALA A 70 45.10 6.96 22.69
C ALA A 70 44.39 6.14 21.65
N ALA A 71 44.02 6.78 20.57
CA ALA A 71 43.38 6.08 19.45
C ALA A 71 44.40 5.13 18.85
N VAL A 72 44.56 3.97 19.48
CA VAL A 72 45.35 2.89 18.96
C VAL A 72 44.50 2.28 17.83
N GLY A 73 44.88 2.62 16.60
CA GLY A 73 44.45 1.94 15.39
C GLY A 73 43.06 1.30 15.41
N GLY A 74 42.08 1.96 16.02
CA GLY A 74 40.73 1.45 16.05
C GLY A 74 40.06 1.62 14.70
N ASP A 75 39.44 0.56 14.24
CA ASP A 75 38.64 0.61 13.03
C ASP A 75 37.63 1.75 13.15
N PRO A 76 37.69 2.76 12.26
CA PRO A 76 36.72 3.87 12.33
C PRO A 76 35.27 3.43 12.11
N THR A 77 35.06 2.17 11.69
CA THR A 77 33.72 1.61 11.52
C THR A 77 33.32 0.69 12.67
N ALA A 78 34.06 0.69 13.77
CA ALA A 78 33.77 -0.20 14.92
C ALA A 78 32.35 0.07 15.48
N TRP A 79 31.92 1.34 15.49
CA TRP A 79 30.57 1.71 15.93
C TRP A 79 29.48 1.06 15.07
N LEU A 80 29.80 0.82 13.80
CA LEU A 80 28.84 0.28 12.85
C LEU A 80 28.39 -1.14 13.23
N ARG A 81 29.29 -1.95 13.79
CA ARG A 81 28.93 -3.30 14.24
C ARG A 81 27.84 -3.26 15.32
N HIS A 82 27.95 -2.33 16.25
CA HIS A 82 26.95 -2.15 17.31
C HIS A 82 25.62 -1.67 16.72
N VAL A 83 25.68 -0.75 15.77
CA VAL A 83 24.49 -0.22 15.11
C VAL A 83 23.78 -1.31 14.30
N LEU A 84 24.54 -2.06 13.49
CA LEU A 84 23.94 -3.10 12.63
C LEU A 84 23.43 -4.31 13.41
N GLY A 85 23.96 -4.54 14.61
CA GLY A 85 23.49 -5.62 15.48
C GLY A 85 22.35 -5.21 16.41
N PHE A 86 21.98 -3.95 16.41
CA PHE A 86 20.95 -3.42 17.33
C PHE A 86 19.55 -3.85 16.90
N LEU A 87 18.76 -4.33 17.86
CA LEU A 87 17.36 -4.66 17.67
C LEU A 87 16.57 -4.29 18.93
N THR A 88 15.39 -3.71 18.73
CA THR A 88 14.43 -3.49 19.82
C THR A 88 13.63 -4.76 20.09
N GLU A 89 12.81 -4.73 21.13
CA GLU A 89 11.88 -5.83 21.44
C GLU A 89 10.86 -6.05 20.31
N ASP A 90 10.55 -4.99 19.56
CA ASP A 90 9.61 -5.06 18.43
C ASP A 90 10.30 -5.43 17.10
N GLY A 91 11.59 -5.74 17.17
CA GLY A 91 12.34 -6.13 15.98
C GLY A 91 12.83 -4.95 15.13
N ASP A 92 12.73 -3.72 15.64
CA ASP A 92 13.20 -2.55 14.91
C ASP A 92 14.73 -2.49 14.93
N THR A 93 15.32 -2.33 13.75
CA THR A 93 16.76 -2.06 13.61
C THR A 93 17.03 -0.59 13.88
N ALA A 94 18.32 -0.24 13.94
CA ALA A 94 18.73 1.16 14.02
C ALA A 94 18.21 1.96 12.83
N LEU A 95 18.10 1.35 11.65
CA LEU A 95 17.56 2.02 10.47
C LEU A 95 16.07 2.35 10.66
N HIS A 96 15.26 1.41 11.19
CA HIS A 96 13.86 1.69 11.53
C HIS A 96 13.77 2.88 12.48
N LEU A 97 14.61 2.89 13.53
CA LEU A 97 14.57 3.96 14.54
C LEU A 97 14.98 5.31 13.95
N ALA A 98 15.95 5.32 13.03
CA ALA A 98 16.35 6.56 12.34
C ALA A 98 15.17 7.17 11.59
N VAL A 99 14.32 6.33 10.98
CA VAL A 99 13.13 6.79 10.27
C VAL A 99 12.04 7.21 11.27
N ILE A 100 11.76 6.37 12.26
CA ILE A 100 10.70 6.63 13.27
C ILE A 100 10.95 7.97 13.96
N HIS A 101 12.19 8.26 14.32
CA HIS A 101 12.55 9.49 15.02
C HIS A 101 12.93 10.63 14.06
N GLU A 102 12.81 10.40 12.77
CA GLU A 102 13.12 11.39 11.73
C GLU A 102 14.53 11.97 11.86
N HIS A 103 15.47 11.12 12.24
CA HIS A 103 16.86 11.53 12.46
C HIS A 103 17.65 11.40 11.15
N GLU A 104 17.59 12.45 10.34
CA GLU A 104 18.14 12.42 8.97
C GLU A 104 19.64 12.18 8.92
N ALA A 105 20.40 12.84 9.80
CA ALA A 105 21.86 12.67 9.84
C ALA A 105 22.25 11.23 10.18
N PHE A 106 21.53 10.60 11.11
CA PHE A 106 21.78 9.21 11.48
C PHE A 106 21.40 8.26 10.33
N LEU A 107 20.28 8.55 9.66
CA LEU A 107 19.90 7.81 8.44
C LEU A 107 21.01 7.86 7.39
N ASP A 108 21.51 9.05 7.10
CA ASP A 108 22.59 9.22 6.11
C ASP A 108 23.84 8.45 6.50
N SER A 109 24.20 8.47 7.78
CA SER A 109 25.37 7.73 8.29
C SER A 109 25.22 6.22 8.09
N ILE A 110 24.03 5.68 8.39
CA ILE A 110 23.77 4.25 8.20
C ILE A 110 23.79 3.91 6.70
N LEU A 111 23.11 4.70 5.88
CA LEU A 111 23.00 4.42 4.44
C LEU A 111 24.35 4.49 3.74
N GLN A 112 25.27 5.32 4.22
CA GLN A 112 26.62 5.40 3.66
C GLN A 112 27.31 4.03 3.66
N TYR A 113 27.06 3.21 4.68
CA TYR A 113 27.73 1.92 4.86
C TYR A 113 26.86 0.72 4.46
N THR A 114 25.55 0.90 4.33
CA THR A 114 24.60 -0.19 4.10
C THR A 114 23.94 -0.15 2.74
N GLY A 115 24.21 0.88 1.94
CA GLY A 115 23.64 1.00 0.60
C GLY A 115 23.91 -0.24 -0.23
N GLY A 116 22.88 -0.75 -0.90
CA GLY A 116 22.97 -1.95 -1.71
C GLY A 116 23.00 -3.27 -0.95
N THR A 117 22.92 -3.24 0.38
CA THR A 117 22.95 -4.47 1.19
C THR A 117 21.55 -4.88 1.64
N GLU A 118 21.45 -6.12 2.10
CA GLU A 118 20.19 -6.68 2.62
C GLU A 118 19.74 -6.04 3.93
N TYR A 119 20.61 -5.31 4.60
CA TYR A 119 20.26 -4.61 5.84
C TYR A 119 19.09 -3.65 5.65
N LEU A 120 19.01 -3.01 4.47
CA LEU A 120 17.93 -2.07 4.16
C LEU A 120 16.55 -2.72 4.18
N ASP A 121 16.50 -4.04 3.95
CA ASP A 121 15.27 -4.78 3.76
C ASP A 121 14.85 -5.60 4.98
N LEU A 122 15.55 -5.43 6.11
CA LEU A 122 15.18 -6.11 7.35
C LEU A 122 13.79 -5.65 7.82
N GLN A 123 12.99 -6.60 8.23
CA GLN A 123 11.60 -6.37 8.62
C GLN A 123 11.47 -6.54 10.14
N ASN A 124 10.73 -5.63 10.75
CA ASN A 124 10.40 -5.73 12.17
C ASN A 124 9.31 -6.78 12.41
N ASP A 125 8.78 -6.87 13.61
CA ASP A 125 7.78 -7.87 13.98
C ASP A 125 6.44 -7.69 13.24
N LEU A 126 6.18 -6.49 12.72
CA LEU A 126 5.01 -6.21 11.87
C LEU A 126 5.32 -6.42 10.38
N GLY A 127 6.50 -6.93 10.06
CA GLY A 127 6.92 -7.13 8.69
C GLY A 127 7.33 -5.85 7.98
N GLN A 128 7.44 -4.74 8.70
CA GLN A 128 7.75 -3.44 8.11
C GLN A 128 9.24 -3.28 7.90
N THR A 129 9.62 -2.80 6.72
CA THR A 129 10.96 -2.28 6.47
C THR A 129 11.00 -0.80 6.86
N ALA A 130 12.19 -0.23 6.89
CA ALA A 130 12.34 1.21 7.10
C ALA A 130 11.59 2.00 6.02
N LEU A 131 11.55 1.48 4.78
CA LEU A 131 10.82 2.12 3.68
C LEU A 131 9.31 2.15 3.95
N HIS A 132 8.72 1.07 4.45
CA HIS A 132 7.30 1.06 4.84
C HIS A 132 7.02 2.17 5.86
N ILE A 133 7.85 2.29 6.88
CA ILE A 133 7.65 3.28 7.94
C ILE A 133 7.79 4.71 7.39
N ALA A 134 8.76 4.94 6.52
CA ALA A 134 8.95 6.26 5.89
C ALA A 134 7.71 6.68 5.10
N VAL A 135 7.08 5.74 4.39
CA VAL A 135 5.85 6.01 3.64
C VAL A 135 4.68 6.28 4.58
N ILE A 136 4.52 5.46 5.63
CA ILE A 136 3.43 5.65 6.60
C ILE A 136 3.51 7.04 7.23
N LEU A 137 4.71 7.47 7.60
CA LEU A 137 4.94 8.77 8.21
C LEU A 137 4.92 9.93 7.20
N GLY A 138 4.90 9.64 5.91
CA GLY A 138 4.87 10.66 4.87
C GLY A 138 6.21 11.37 4.65
N LEU A 139 7.31 10.70 5.00
CA LEU A 139 8.65 11.27 4.92
C LEU A 139 9.23 11.06 3.52
N SER A 140 8.78 11.87 2.56
CA SER A 140 9.16 11.69 1.15
C SER A 140 10.66 11.80 0.91
N GLY A 141 11.34 12.66 1.65
CA GLY A 141 12.80 12.79 1.58
C GLY A 141 13.52 11.52 2.04
N PHE A 142 13.00 10.89 3.08
CA PHE A 142 13.54 9.60 3.58
C PHE A 142 13.27 8.49 2.57
N VAL A 143 12.09 8.47 1.96
CA VAL A 143 11.76 7.51 0.89
C VAL A 143 12.75 7.64 -0.26
N ARG A 144 13.01 8.87 -0.68
CA ARG A 144 13.98 9.15 -1.77
C ARG A 144 15.35 8.60 -1.42
N LYS A 145 15.82 8.83 -0.19
CA LYS A 145 17.15 8.37 0.25
C LYS A 145 17.24 6.86 0.34
N LEU A 146 16.20 6.22 0.89
CA LEU A 146 16.16 4.75 1.00
C LEU A 146 16.11 4.10 -0.38
N ARG A 147 15.31 4.66 -1.28
CA ARG A 147 15.24 4.16 -2.66
C ARG A 147 16.58 4.32 -3.37
N ALA A 148 17.21 5.47 -3.23
CA ALA A 148 18.53 5.71 -3.84
C ALA A 148 19.60 4.76 -3.30
N ALA A 149 19.48 4.36 -2.04
CA ALA A 149 20.38 3.40 -1.41
C ALA A 149 20.11 1.95 -1.85
N GLY A 150 19.00 1.70 -2.52
CA GLY A 150 18.67 0.37 -3.03
C GLY A 150 17.70 -0.43 -2.18
N ALA A 151 16.91 0.22 -1.33
CA ALA A 151 15.87 -0.47 -0.55
C ALA A 151 14.89 -1.18 -1.49
N GLY A 152 14.50 -2.40 -1.13
CA GLY A 152 13.58 -3.21 -1.92
C GLY A 152 12.18 -2.63 -1.94
N LEU A 153 11.55 -2.63 -3.13
CA LEU A 153 10.23 -2.02 -3.32
C LEU A 153 9.08 -3.01 -3.15
N CYS A 154 9.35 -4.32 -3.28
CA CYS A 154 8.29 -5.32 -3.33
C CYS A 154 8.14 -6.13 -2.05
N LEU A 155 8.81 -5.75 -0.98
CA LEU A 155 8.69 -6.40 0.32
C LEU A 155 7.30 -6.10 0.90
N GLN A 156 6.68 -7.13 1.45
CA GLN A 156 5.32 -7.03 2.00
C GLN A 156 5.38 -7.05 3.52
N GLU A 157 4.66 -6.11 4.14
CA GLU A 157 4.50 -6.10 5.58
C GLU A 157 3.42 -7.14 5.98
N ARG A 158 2.99 -7.14 7.21
CA ARG A 158 2.10 -8.16 7.78
C ARG A 158 0.75 -8.27 7.06
N GLY A 159 0.23 -7.19 6.51
CA GLY A 159 -1.02 -7.19 5.73
C GLY A 159 -0.81 -7.47 4.24
N GLY A 160 0.42 -7.77 3.84
CA GLY A 160 0.74 -7.99 2.44
C GLY A 160 0.98 -6.72 1.64
N HIS A 161 1.02 -5.57 2.31
CA HIS A 161 1.20 -4.29 1.63
C HIS A 161 2.67 -4.04 1.31
N THR A 162 2.95 -3.64 0.08
CA THR A 162 4.24 -3.06 -0.27
C THR A 162 4.24 -1.58 0.14
N ALA A 163 5.38 -0.93 0.03
CA ALA A 163 5.47 0.51 0.28
C ALA A 163 4.51 1.30 -0.60
N LEU A 164 4.36 0.90 -1.87
CA LEU A 164 3.45 1.58 -2.79
C LEU A 164 1.98 1.40 -2.40
N HIS A 165 1.59 0.21 -1.94
CA HIS A 165 0.24 0.01 -1.37
C HIS A 165 -0.02 0.99 -0.23
N LEU A 166 0.95 1.14 0.67
CA LEU A 166 0.82 2.04 1.82
C LEU A 166 0.75 3.51 1.38
N ALA A 167 1.52 3.88 0.36
CA ALA A 167 1.46 5.24 -0.19
C ALA A 167 0.05 5.54 -0.72
N CYS A 168 -0.56 4.58 -1.41
CA CYS A 168 -1.92 4.72 -1.93
C CYS A 168 -2.96 4.76 -0.80
N ARG A 169 -2.81 3.89 0.19
CA ARG A 169 -3.73 3.84 1.34
C ARG A 169 -3.71 5.13 2.13
N GLU A 170 -2.52 5.67 2.37
CA GLU A 170 -2.33 6.87 3.22
C GLU A 170 -2.37 8.18 2.42
N GLY A 171 -2.50 8.11 1.11
CA GLY A 171 -2.53 9.30 0.26
C GLY A 171 -1.19 10.03 0.18
N ARG A 172 -0.09 9.31 0.29
CA ARG A 172 1.26 9.88 0.30
C ARG A 172 1.78 10.03 -1.12
N ARG A 173 1.30 11.04 -1.84
CA ARG A 173 1.64 11.25 -3.25
C ARG A 173 3.11 11.53 -3.47
N GLY A 174 3.72 12.32 -2.59
CA GLY A 174 5.16 12.60 -2.66
C GLY A 174 6.00 11.34 -2.52
N CYS A 175 5.61 10.46 -1.59
CA CYS A 175 6.28 9.17 -1.43
C CYS A 175 6.10 8.30 -2.68
N ALA A 176 4.88 8.26 -3.22
CA ALA A 176 4.59 7.48 -4.41
C ALA A 176 5.44 7.94 -5.60
N ARG A 177 5.62 9.25 -5.76
CA ARG A 177 6.48 9.79 -6.84
C ARG A 177 7.90 9.27 -6.73
N HIS A 178 8.45 9.22 -5.52
CA HIS A 178 9.81 8.70 -5.32
C HIS A 178 9.88 7.19 -5.52
N LEU A 179 8.84 6.45 -5.15
CA LEU A 179 8.79 5.01 -5.37
C LEU A 179 8.69 4.65 -6.85
N LEU A 180 7.93 5.45 -7.62
CA LEU A 180 7.69 5.21 -9.04
C LEU A 180 8.76 5.84 -9.92
N GLY A 181 9.48 6.85 -9.43
CA GLY A 181 10.51 7.52 -10.16
C GLY A 181 11.69 6.60 -10.50
N THR A 182 12.33 6.86 -11.61
CA THR A 182 13.51 6.11 -12.02
C THR A 182 14.75 6.89 -11.57
N PRO A 183 15.57 6.34 -10.66
CA PRO A 183 16.84 7.00 -10.36
C PRO A 183 17.74 7.00 -11.58
N PRO A 184 18.62 7.99 -11.71
CA PRO A 184 19.53 8.01 -12.85
C PRO A 184 20.41 6.75 -12.85
N ALA A 185 20.43 6.04 -13.97
CA ALA A 185 21.19 4.81 -14.20
C ALA A 185 21.00 3.75 -13.09
N PRO A 186 19.77 3.32 -12.84
CA PRO A 186 19.57 2.26 -11.84
C PRO A 186 20.11 0.92 -12.36
N PRO A 187 20.57 0.04 -11.46
CA PRO A 187 20.86 -1.34 -11.85
C PRO A 187 19.61 -2.00 -12.44
N ALA A 188 19.82 -2.96 -13.35
CA ALA A 188 18.70 -3.64 -14.03
C ALA A 188 17.68 -4.23 -13.06
N ARG A 189 18.14 -4.78 -11.93
CA ARG A 189 17.29 -5.33 -10.87
C ARG A 189 16.31 -4.29 -10.33
N HIS A 190 16.74 -3.05 -10.16
CA HIS A 190 15.88 -1.99 -9.63
C HIS A 190 14.82 -1.54 -10.63
N GLN A 191 15.09 -1.68 -11.93
CA GLN A 191 14.10 -1.37 -12.96
C GLN A 191 12.98 -2.40 -12.95
N GLU A 192 13.30 -3.66 -12.78
CA GLU A 192 12.32 -4.75 -12.68
C GLU A 192 11.43 -4.57 -11.44
N GLU A 193 12.03 -4.24 -10.30
CA GLU A 193 11.28 -3.99 -9.07
C GLU A 193 10.34 -2.79 -9.21
N ALA A 194 10.79 -1.74 -9.88
CA ALA A 194 9.98 -0.54 -10.10
C ALA A 194 8.70 -0.85 -10.89
N ARG A 195 8.80 -1.77 -11.85
CA ARG A 195 7.63 -2.23 -12.60
C ARG A 195 6.81 -3.24 -11.80
N ALA A 196 7.48 -4.18 -11.13
CA ALA A 196 6.84 -5.25 -10.39
C ALA A 196 5.98 -4.72 -9.25
N GLN A 197 6.36 -3.60 -8.63
CA GLN A 197 5.56 -3.03 -7.53
C GLN A 197 4.16 -2.61 -7.98
N LEU A 198 4.00 -2.22 -9.27
CA LEU A 198 2.68 -1.84 -9.80
C LEU A 198 1.73 -3.04 -9.87
N ASP A 199 2.26 -4.24 -10.05
CA ASP A 199 1.47 -5.46 -10.19
C ASP A 199 1.38 -6.28 -8.89
N SER A 200 2.09 -5.87 -7.85
CA SER A 200 2.08 -6.56 -6.55
C SER A 200 0.68 -6.51 -5.94
N VAL A 201 0.24 -7.63 -5.39
CA VAL A 201 -1.06 -7.68 -4.71
C VAL A 201 -0.85 -7.86 -3.21
N ASN A 202 -1.67 -7.18 -2.42
CA ASN A 202 -1.67 -7.37 -0.98
C ASN A 202 -2.48 -8.64 -0.65
N TYR A 203 -2.67 -8.94 0.64
CA TYR A 203 -3.38 -10.15 1.03
C TYR A 203 -4.89 -10.09 0.77
N ASP A 204 -5.44 -8.90 0.46
CA ASP A 204 -6.82 -8.76 -0.01
C ASP A 204 -6.94 -8.96 -1.53
N GLY A 205 -5.81 -9.16 -2.21
CA GLY A 205 -5.78 -9.34 -3.66
C GLY A 205 -5.77 -8.04 -4.46
N TYR A 206 -5.51 -6.91 -3.82
CA TYR A 206 -5.53 -5.60 -4.46
C TYR A 206 -4.13 -5.16 -4.88
N THR A 207 -4.03 -4.62 -6.09
CA THR A 207 -2.85 -3.88 -6.53
C THR A 207 -2.87 -2.48 -5.92
N PRO A 208 -1.77 -1.73 -6.00
CA PRO A 208 -1.81 -0.32 -5.59
C PRO A 208 -2.88 0.51 -6.30
N LEU A 209 -3.13 0.23 -7.59
CA LEU A 209 -4.18 0.93 -8.33
C LEU A 209 -5.56 0.65 -7.74
N HIS A 210 -5.87 -0.60 -7.40
CA HIS A 210 -7.13 -0.93 -6.72
C HIS A 210 -7.29 -0.10 -5.44
N VAL A 211 -6.23 -0.02 -4.64
CA VAL A 211 -6.26 0.74 -3.37
C VAL A 211 -6.53 2.23 -3.63
N ALA A 212 -5.84 2.81 -4.61
CA ALA A 212 -6.02 4.23 -4.97
C ALA A 212 -7.46 4.51 -5.43
N VAL A 213 -8.03 3.61 -6.23
CA VAL A 213 -9.42 3.73 -6.71
C VAL A 213 -10.40 3.66 -5.53
N LEU A 214 -10.20 2.70 -4.62
CA LEU A 214 -11.05 2.56 -3.43
C LEU A 214 -10.99 3.79 -2.54
N ARG A 215 -9.85 4.48 -2.50
CA ARG A 215 -9.69 5.74 -1.76
C ARG A 215 -10.21 6.96 -2.53
N LYS A 216 -10.65 6.78 -3.76
CA LYS A 216 -11.11 7.85 -4.66
C LYS A 216 -10.05 8.95 -4.84
N ASP A 217 -8.79 8.56 -4.84
CA ASP A 217 -7.67 9.48 -4.93
C ASP A 217 -7.30 9.66 -6.42
N LEU A 218 -7.92 10.62 -7.06
CA LEU A 218 -7.76 10.84 -8.50
C LEU A 218 -6.30 11.10 -8.89
N GLU A 219 -5.60 11.96 -8.13
CA GLU A 219 -4.20 12.27 -8.43
C GLU A 219 -3.31 11.03 -8.30
N MET A 220 -3.57 10.19 -7.30
CA MET A 220 -2.81 8.93 -7.14
C MET A 220 -3.10 7.98 -8.29
N VAL A 221 -4.38 7.87 -8.71
CA VAL A 221 -4.76 7.02 -9.85
C VAL A 221 -4.03 7.50 -11.12
N GLU A 222 -4.04 8.80 -11.38
CA GLU A 222 -3.34 9.37 -12.53
C GLU A 222 -1.83 9.08 -12.49
N LEU A 223 -1.24 9.19 -11.32
CA LEU A 223 0.18 8.91 -11.12
C LEU A 223 0.52 7.45 -11.43
N LEU A 224 -0.31 6.53 -10.92
CA LEU A 224 -0.10 5.09 -11.16
C LEU A 224 -0.30 4.71 -12.62
N LEU A 225 -1.31 5.28 -13.28
CA LEU A 225 -1.56 5.03 -14.71
C LEU A 225 -0.42 5.57 -15.56
N SER A 226 0.11 6.74 -15.21
CA SER A 226 1.28 7.31 -15.91
C SER A 226 2.51 6.44 -15.76
N ALA A 227 2.62 5.72 -14.64
CA ALA A 227 3.73 4.81 -14.39
C ALA A 227 3.54 3.45 -15.07
N GLY A 228 2.37 3.17 -15.65
CA GLY A 228 2.11 1.95 -16.37
C GLY A 228 1.30 0.89 -15.62
N ALA A 229 0.55 1.27 -14.59
CA ALA A 229 -0.31 0.33 -13.87
C ALA A 229 -1.34 -0.30 -14.82
N ASP A 230 -1.61 -1.59 -14.61
CA ASP A 230 -2.59 -2.33 -15.41
C ASP A 230 -4.01 -1.94 -14.98
N LEU A 231 -4.69 -1.17 -15.82
CA LEU A 231 -6.04 -0.70 -15.52
C LEU A 231 -7.12 -1.75 -15.73
N ASN A 232 -6.75 -2.94 -16.20
CA ASN A 232 -7.70 -4.04 -16.41
C ASN A 232 -7.45 -5.22 -15.46
N LYS A 233 -6.61 -5.05 -14.45
CA LYS A 233 -6.30 -6.13 -13.50
C LYS A 233 -7.52 -6.45 -12.65
N ALA A 234 -7.98 -7.71 -12.72
CA ALA A 234 -9.10 -8.19 -11.91
C ALA A 234 -8.61 -8.62 -10.53
N GLU A 235 -9.29 -8.20 -9.46
CA GLU A 235 -8.99 -8.74 -8.15
C GLU A 235 -9.57 -10.16 -8.04
N PRO A 236 -8.96 -11.05 -7.26
CA PRO A 236 -9.28 -12.48 -7.36
C PRO A 236 -10.59 -12.92 -6.70
N SER A 237 -11.16 -12.16 -5.77
CA SER A 237 -12.36 -12.62 -5.05
C SER A 237 -13.61 -12.56 -5.90
N CYS A 238 -13.85 -11.44 -6.59
CA CYS A 238 -15.07 -11.20 -7.39
C CYS A 238 -14.77 -10.90 -8.85
N GLY A 239 -13.50 -10.74 -9.21
CA GLY A 239 -13.12 -10.39 -10.57
C GLY A 239 -13.34 -8.92 -10.90
N ARG A 240 -13.41 -8.06 -9.88
CA ARG A 240 -13.61 -6.62 -10.11
C ARG A 240 -12.33 -6.00 -10.63
N ARG A 241 -12.45 -5.26 -11.71
CA ARG A 241 -11.38 -4.45 -12.26
C ARG A 241 -11.45 -3.04 -11.66
N PRO A 242 -10.42 -2.22 -11.84
CA PRO A 242 -10.47 -0.85 -11.27
C PRO A 242 -11.72 -0.07 -11.62
N LEU A 243 -12.26 -0.22 -12.84
CA LEU A 243 -13.47 0.49 -13.23
C LEU A 243 -14.69 0.03 -12.41
N HIS A 244 -14.82 -1.27 -12.13
CA HIS A 244 -15.88 -1.78 -11.24
C HIS A 244 -15.77 -1.14 -9.86
N LEU A 245 -14.54 -1.06 -9.33
CA LEU A 245 -14.31 -0.48 -8.01
C LEU A 245 -14.63 1.01 -7.96
N ALA A 246 -14.33 1.74 -9.05
CA ALA A 246 -14.65 3.17 -9.15
C ALA A 246 -16.16 3.39 -9.12
N VAL A 247 -16.90 2.52 -9.80
CA VAL A 247 -18.37 2.57 -9.82
C VAL A 247 -18.92 2.23 -8.42
N GLU A 248 -18.42 1.18 -7.79
CA GLU A 248 -18.84 0.80 -6.44
C GLU A 248 -18.53 1.88 -5.42
N ALA A 249 -17.40 2.56 -5.58
CA ALA A 249 -17.00 3.68 -4.72
C ALA A 249 -17.79 4.97 -5.03
N GLN A 250 -18.62 4.98 -6.07
CA GLN A 250 -19.42 6.14 -6.44
C GLN A 250 -18.56 7.35 -6.81
N SER A 251 -17.46 7.11 -7.54
CA SER A 251 -16.55 8.17 -7.96
C SER A 251 -16.56 8.34 -9.48
N PRO A 252 -17.38 9.25 -10.02
CA PRO A 252 -17.38 9.48 -11.46
C PRO A 252 -16.07 10.07 -11.99
N GLU A 253 -15.35 10.83 -11.18
CA GLU A 253 -14.07 11.41 -11.58
C GLU A 253 -13.02 10.33 -11.83
N VAL A 254 -12.92 9.38 -10.92
CA VAL A 254 -11.98 8.25 -11.07
C VAL A 254 -12.45 7.34 -12.21
N ALA A 255 -13.76 7.08 -12.32
CA ALA A 255 -14.31 6.26 -13.40
C ALA A 255 -13.99 6.88 -14.76
N GLU A 256 -14.18 8.19 -14.90
CA GLU A 256 -13.88 8.90 -16.15
C GLU A 256 -12.39 8.83 -16.48
N CYS A 257 -11.55 9.00 -15.48
CA CYS A 257 -10.08 8.90 -15.65
C CYS A 257 -9.71 7.52 -16.19
N LEU A 258 -10.25 6.46 -15.60
CA LEU A 258 -9.97 5.08 -16.03
C LEU A 258 -10.47 4.84 -17.46
N LEU A 259 -11.68 5.32 -17.78
CA LEU A 259 -12.26 5.17 -19.12
C LEU A 259 -11.45 5.91 -20.17
N ARG A 260 -11.00 7.12 -19.88
CA ARG A 260 -10.13 7.89 -20.78
C ARG A 260 -8.79 7.21 -20.99
N ALA A 261 -8.31 6.50 -19.99
CA ALA A 261 -7.06 5.74 -20.08
C ALA A 261 -7.23 4.41 -20.82
N GLY A 262 -8.46 4.03 -21.18
CA GLY A 262 -8.72 2.83 -21.97
C GLY A 262 -9.30 1.65 -21.21
N ALA A 263 -9.87 1.88 -20.01
CA ALA A 263 -10.54 0.81 -19.29
C ALA A 263 -11.74 0.29 -20.11
N ASP A 264 -11.93 -1.03 -20.10
CA ASP A 264 -12.98 -1.69 -20.86
C ASP A 264 -14.36 -1.48 -20.16
N PRO A 265 -15.28 -0.72 -20.76
CA PRO A 265 -16.59 -0.50 -20.13
C PRO A 265 -17.49 -1.74 -20.15
N ALA A 266 -17.13 -2.77 -20.94
CA ALA A 266 -17.88 -4.01 -21.04
C ALA A 266 -17.30 -5.14 -20.20
N ALA A 267 -16.27 -4.87 -19.42
CA ALA A 267 -15.61 -5.88 -18.58
C ALA A 267 -16.60 -6.49 -17.58
N ARG A 268 -16.49 -7.79 -17.36
CA ARG A 268 -17.40 -8.53 -16.48
C ARG A 268 -16.70 -9.04 -15.24
N MET A 269 -17.37 -8.93 -14.10
CA MET A 269 -17.00 -9.63 -12.86
C MET A 269 -17.26 -11.13 -13.04
N TYR A 270 -16.84 -11.93 -12.08
CA TYR A 270 -17.06 -13.38 -12.14
C TYR A 270 -18.55 -13.76 -12.18
N VAL A 271 -19.40 -12.97 -11.53
CA VAL A 271 -20.87 -13.16 -11.58
C VAL A 271 -21.48 -12.62 -12.87
N GLY A 272 -20.69 -12.04 -13.76
CA GLY A 272 -21.13 -11.53 -15.05
C GLY A 272 -21.52 -10.07 -15.09
N TYR A 273 -21.44 -9.34 -13.98
CA TYR A 273 -21.88 -7.95 -13.92
C TYR A 273 -20.86 -7.03 -14.62
N THR A 274 -21.37 -6.13 -15.45
CA THR A 274 -20.60 -5.06 -16.07
C THR A 274 -20.58 -3.84 -15.13
N PRO A 275 -19.65 -2.88 -15.36
CA PRO A 275 -19.71 -1.62 -14.62
C PRO A 275 -21.06 -0.90 -14.75
N LEU A 276 -21.69 -0.95 -15.93
CA LEU A 276 -22.98 -0.32 -16.14
C LEU A 276 -24.07 -0.97 -15.30
N TYR A 277 -24.08 -2.31 -15.23
CA TYR A 277 -25.03 -3.03 -14.36
C TYR A 277 -24.86 -2.57 -12.92
N SER A 278 -23.62 -2.53 -12.43
CA SER A 278 -23.36 -2.10 -11.05
C SER A 278 -23.76 -0.63 -10.81
N ALA A 279 -23.58 0.23 -11.82
CA ALA A 279 -23.92 1.64 -11.73
C ALA A 279 -25.43 1.88 -11.66
N ARG A 280 -26.22 1.08 -12.38
CA ARG A 280 -27.67 1.20 -12.38
C ARG A 280 -28.31 0.89 -11.04
N HIS A 281 -27.66 0.02 -10.27
CA HIS A 281 -28.17 -0.39 -8.95
C HIS A 281 -27.60 0.47 -7.82
N ARG A 282 -27.01 1.62 -8.14
CA ARG A 282 -26.44 2.56 -7.19
C ARG A 282 -26.99 3.96 -7.41
N PRO A 283 -27.03 4.79 -6.36
CA PRO A 283 -27.76 6.07 -6.44
C PRO A 283 -27.13 7.17 -7.30
N HIS A 284 -25.89 7.04 -7.72
CA HIS A 284 -25.21 8.13 -8.42
C HIS A 284 -25.64 8.21 -9.88
N PRO A 285 -26.38 9.27 -10.28
CA PRO A 285 -26.99 9.30 -11.63
C PRO A 285 -25.99 9.55 -12.77
N ARG A 286 -24.84 10.14 -12.47
CA ARG A 286 -23.85 10.47 -13.50
C ARG A 286 -23.09 9.25 -14.02
N LEU A 287 -22.97 8.20 -13.19
CA LEU A 287 -22.16 7.02 -13.55
C LEU A 287 -22.75 6.24 -14.73
N PRO A 288 -24.04 5.91 -14.77
CA PRO A 288 -24.58 5.22 -15.95
C PRO A 288 -24.43 6.04 -17.23
N GLN A 289 -24.68 7.35 -17.18
CA GLN A 289 -24.53 8.22 -18.33
C GLN A 289 -23.08 8.26 -18.82
N LEU A 290 -22.14 8.37 -17.88
CA LEU A 290 -20.71 8.37 -18.19
C LEU A 290 -20.31 7.07 -18.90
N LEU A 291 -20.71 5.93 -18.34
CA LEU A 291 -20.36 4.63 -18.91
C LEU A 291 -20.93 4.46 -20.31
N ARG A 292 -22.19 4.89 -20.54
CA ARG A 292 -22.79 4.83 -21.89
C ARG A 292 -22.05 5.73 -22.87
N ARG A 293 -21.60 6.90 -22.42
CA ARG A 293 -20.82 7.81 -23.27
C ARG A 293 -19.53 7.15 -23.75
N PHE A 294 -18.96 6.26 -22.95
CA PHE A 294 -17.74 5.52 -23.31
C PHE A 294 -18.04 4.16 -23.95
N GLY A 295 -19.29 3.89 -24.33
CA GLY A 295 -19.65 2.73 -25.11
C GLY A 295 -20.21 1.54 -24.36
N ALA A 296 -20.52 1.69 -23.08
CA ALA A 296 -21.20 0.63 -22.33
C ALA A 296 -22.58 0.39 -22.90
N GLN A 297 -22.96 -0.88 -23.11
CA GLN A 297 -24.26 -1.28 -23.64
C GLN A 297 -25.05 -2.05 -22.59
N ASP A 298 -26.36 -1.79 -22.62
CA ASP A 298 -27.29 -2.59 -21.81
C ASP A 298 -27.48 -3.94 -22.47
N UNK A 299 -27.01 -4.80 -21.91
CA UNK A 299 -27.09 -5.95 -22.37
C UNK A 299 -28.39 -6.33 -22.42
N PRO A 300 -28.85 -7.10 -23.35
CA PRO A 300 -30.21 -7.64 -23.40
C PRO A 300 -30.45 -8.61 -22.25
N GLY A 301 -31.31 -8.22 -21.38
CA GLY A 301 -31.56 -8.92 -20.11
C GLY A 301 -31.45 -8.03 -18.90
N ASP A 302 -30.81 -6.85 -19.08
CA ASP A 302 -30.72 -5.83 -18.02
C ASP A 302 -31.82 -4.78 -18.17
N SER A 303 -32.76 -5.00 -19.06
CA SER A 303 -33.93 -4.12 -19.15
C SER A 303 -34.76 -4.34 -17.89
N ASP A 304 -34.91 -3.28 -17.15
CA ASP A 304 -35.91 -3.15 -16.09
C ASP A 304 -37.28 -3.28 -16.76
N ASP A 305 -37.76 -4.48 -16.83
CA ASP A 305 -39.20 -4.68 -17.04
C ASP A 305 -39.88 -4.23 -15.74
N SER A 306 -40.06 -2.94 -15.62
CA SER A 306 -41.04 -2.43 -14.69
C SER A 306 -42.38 -3.02 -15.16
N PRO A 307 -43.04 -3.82 -14.35
CA PRO A 307 -44.35 -4.28 -14.75
C PRO A 307 -45.26 -3.05 -14.83
N ASP A 308 -45.65 -2.76 -16.05
CA ASP A 308 -46.72 -1.80 -16.31
C ASP A 308 -47.90 -2.29 -15.51
N GLU A 309 -48.43 -1.46 -14.63
CA GLU A 309 -49.63 -1.75 -13.87
C GLU A 309 -50.80 -1.81 -14.83
N GLY A 310 -50.90 -2.93 -15.54
CA GLY A 310 -52.10 -3.24 -16.30
C GLY A 310 -53.13 -3.89 -15.39
N GLU A 311 -54.28 -3.24 -15.29
CA GLU A 311 -55.42 -3.65 -14.51
C GLU A 311 -55.96 -5.04 -14.89
N GLY A 312 -56.12 -5.84 -13.89
CA GLY A 312 -57.20 -6.78 -13.70
C GLY A 312 -57.42 -7.92 -14.66
N ASP A 313 -57.25 -9.12 -14.18
CA ASP A 313 -58.37 -10.06 -14.26
C ASP A 313 -58.18 -11.15 -13.21
N ASN A 314 -59.18 -11.31 -12.38
CA ASN A 314 -59.30 -12.37 -11.40
C ASN A 314 -59.54 -13.71 -12.11
N SER A 315 -58.61 -14.64 -11.98
CA SER A 315 -58.95 -16.03 -12.14
C SER A 315 -58.28 -16.79 -10.99
N ASP A 316 -59.16 -17.27 -10.13
CA ASP A 316 -58.80 -18.17 -9.03
C ASP A 316 -58.18 -19.46 -9.58
N GLU A 317 -56.86 -19.59 -9.45
CA GLU A 317 -56.26 -20.88 -9.66
C GLU A 317 -55.72 -21.38 -8.30
N GLU A 318 -56.31 -22.48 -7.86
CA GLU A 318 -55.94 -23.23 -6.68
C GLU A 318 -54.51 -23.71 -6.80
N TYR A 319 -53.67 -23.32 -5.85
CA TYR A 319 -52.33 -23.84 -5.72
C TYR A 319 -52.39 -25.09 -4.86
N ASP A 320 -52.05 -26.24 -5.44
CA ASP A 320 -51.83 -27.49 -4.70
C ASP A 320 -50.57 -27.37 -3.82
N ASP A 321 -50.75 -27.75 -2.58
CA ASP A 321 -49.73 -27.73 -1.56
C ASP A 321 -48.53 -28.63 -1.93
N ILE A 322 -47.37 -27.99 -2.16
CA ILE A 322 -46.15 -28.73 -2.28
C ILE A 322 -45.62 -29.00 -0.86
N VAL A 323 -45.76 -30.24 -0.42
CA VAL A 323 -45.24 -30.65 0.86
C VAL A 323 -43.75 -30.91 0.73
N ILE A 324 -42.97 -29.98 1.30
CA ILE A 324 -41.52 -30.18 1.40
C ILE A 324 -41.26 -31.11 2.60
N ASN A 325 -40.91 -32.33 2.32
CA ASN A 325 -40.58 -33.31 3.34
C ASN A 325 -39.13 -33.08 3.79
N SER A 326 -38.95 -32.36 4.89
CA SER A 326 -37.64 -32.19 5.49
C SER A 326 -37.29 -33.46 6.27
N GLY A 327 -36.51 -34.32 5.63
CA GLY A 327 -36.01 -35.51 6.28
C GLY A 327 -34.98 -35.15 7.34
N ARG A 328 -35.34 -35.37 8.59
CA ARG A 328 -34.38 -35.35 9.68
C ARG A 328 -33.58 -36.66 9.64
N CYS A 329 -32.30 -36.52 9.47
CA CYS A 329 -31.41 -37.64 9.78
C CYS A 329 -31.20 -37.69 11.29
N VAL A 330 -31.59 -38.81 11.90
CA VAL A 330 -31.30 -39.09 13.29
C VAL A 330 -30.25 -40.21 13.31
N ASP A 331 -29.21 -39.97 14.12
CA ASP A 331 -28.07 -40.85 14.45
C ASP A 331 -26.98 -40.94 13.37
#